data_69847984cd6945162b78dcc15d17fd73
#
_entry.id   69847984cd6945162b78dcc15d17fd73
#
_cell.length_a   1.000
_cell.length_b   1.000
_cell.length_c   1.000
_cell.angle_alpha   90.00
_cell.angle_beta   90.00
_cell.angle_gamma   90.00
#
_symmetry.space_group_name_H-M   'P 1'
#
loop_
_entity.id
_entity.type
_entity.pdbx_description
1 polymer ?
#
loop_
_entity_poly.entity_id
_entity_poly.type
_entity_poly.pdbx_seq_one_letter_code
_entity_poly.pdbx_strand_id
1 'polypeptide(L)'
;MSATNRGSERKPCDFYATPVEVVENFLDNYTLPKGNILEPSAGNGNIIVALRNRWINSNITALDLREGEEETLKREADEVIIGNFLEWTPDKEYNVIIGNPPYSLAKEFMEKCFEISNENTVIIMLLRTAFLESKSRYEFWQKHPLSGLYVLSKRPSFTGHGTDATSYSWFVWDNRTNKQEIKVI
;
A
#
# COMPACT_ATOMS: atom_id res chain seq x y z
N MET A 1 8.43 1.59 -32.30
CA MET A 1 6.96 1.42 -32.23
C MET A 1 6.63 1.15 -30.77
N SER A 2 5.97 2.10 -30.11
CA SER A 2 5.62 2.00 -28.69
C SER A 2 4.32 1.20 -28.53
N ALA A 3 4.38 0.06 -27.81
CA ALA A 3 3.26 -0.87 -27.57
C ALA A 3 2.34 -0.43 -26.39
N THR A 4 2.31 0.84 -26.05
CA THR A 4 1.70 1.33 -24.80
C THR A 4 0.31 1.95 -24.93
N ASN A 5 -0.42 1.68 -26.02
CA ASN A 5 -1.78 2.23 -26.18
C ASN A 5 -2.80 1.10 -26.40
N ARG A 6 -2.97 0.22 -25.40
CA ARG A 6 -4.14 -0.68 -25.33
C ARG A 6 -5.10 -0.10 -24.31
N GLY A 7 -6.16 0.55 -24.86
CA GLY A 7 -7.21 1.25 -24.14
C GLY A 7 -7.89 0.44 -23.05
N SER A 8 -7.42 0.59 -21.83
CA SER A 8 -8.25 0.49 -20.65
C SER A 8 -8.64 1.92 -20.26
N GLU A 9 -9.92 2.22 -20.23
CA GLU A 9 -10.41 3.46 -19.65
C GLU A 9 -9.83 3.59 -18.25
N ARG A 10 -9.04 4.65 -18.01
CA ARG A 10 -8.57 4.97 -16.66
C ARG A 10 -9.79 5.28 -15.82
N LYS A 11 -10.05 4.47 -14.79
CA LYS A 11 -11.09 4.78 -13.82
C LYS A 11 -10.77 6.10 -13.14
N PRO A 12 -11.77 6.97 -12.89
CA PRO A 12 -11.57 8.16 -12.09
C PRO A 12 -10.92 7.76 -10.75
N CYS A 13 -9.89 8.51 -10.33
CA CYS A 13 -9.12 8.28 -9.11
C CYS A 13 -8.21 7.05 -9.08
N ASP A 14 -7.93 6.39 -10.21
CA ASP A 14 -6.94 5.27 -10.32
C ASP A 14 -7.18 4.16 -9.28
N PHE A 15 -8.47 3.89 -8.97
CA PHE A 15 -8.89 2.93 -7.95
C PHE A 15 -8.76 1.48 -8.43
N TYR A 16 -7.93 0.73 -7.74
CA TYR A 16 -7.71 -0.70 -7.93
C TYR A 16 -7.86 -1.43 -6.59
N ALA A 17 -9.01 -2.06 -6.37
CA ALA A 17 -9.25 -2.83 -5.15
C ALA A 17 -8.24 -3.97 -5.03
N THR A 18 -7.44 -3.96 -3.97
CA THR A 18 -6.47 -5.02 -3.70
C THR A 18 -7.21 -6.31 -3.36
N PRO A 19 -6.97 -7.43 -4.06
CA PRO A 19 -7.57 -8.69 -3.67
C PRO A 19 -7.12 -9.11 -2.26
N VAL A 20 -8.05 -9.58 -1.43
CA VAL A 20 -7.80 -9.96 -0.03
C VAL A 20 -6.68 -11.03 0.05
N GLU A 21 -6.71 -12.01 -0.85
CA GLU A 21 -5.71 -13.08 -0.92
C GLU A 21 -4.29 -12.58 -1.21
N VAL A 22 -4.12 -11.45 -1.89
CA VAL A 22 -2.80 -10.84 -2.14
C VAL A 22 -2.21 -10.29 -0.86
N VAL A 23 -3.04 -9.70 -0.01
CA VAL A 23 -2.64 -9.18 1.30
C VAL A 23 -2.35 -10.35 2.25
N GLU A 24 -3.22 -11.34 2.30
CA GLU A 24 -3.06 -12.53 3.15
C GLU A 24 -1.78 -13.30 2.81
N ASN A 25 -1.47 -13.47 1.52
CA ASN A 25 -0.21 -14.09 1.09
C ASN A 25 1.01 -13.29 1.57
N PHE A 26 0.95 -11.97 1.54
CA PHE A 26 2.02 -11.14 2.11
C PHE A 26 2.14 -11.34 3.63
N LEU A 27 1.03 -11.33 4.37
CA LEU A 27 1.00 -11.53 5.81
C LEU A 27 1.48 -12.94 6.25
N ASP A 28 1.39 -13.95 5.39
CA ASP A 28 1.99 -15.26 5.62
C ASP A 28 3.53 -15.22 5.56
N ASN A 29 4.10 -14.18 4.98
CA ASN A 29 5.52 -14.03 4.73
C ASN A 29 6.16 -12.88 5.52
N TYR A 30 5.36 -12.01 6.13
CA TYR A 30 5.84 -10.86 6.90
C TYR A 30 5.01 -10.64 8.17
N THR A 31 5.69 -10.50 9.31
CA THR A 31 5.03 -10.24 10.60
C THR A 31 4.98 -8.75 10.90
N LEU A 32 3.79 -8.19 10.99
CA LEU A 32 3.58 -6.79 11.33
C LEU A 32 3.94 -6.50 12.79
N PRO A 33 4.50 -5.32 13.10
CA PRO A 33 4.61 -4.86 14.47
C PRO A 33 3.22 -4.57 15.05
N LYS A 34 3.13 -4.67 16.38
CA LYS A 34 1.92 -4.26 17.11
C LYS A 34 1.81 -2.73 17.15
N GLY A 35 0.59 -2.23 17.23
CA GLY A 35 0.30 -0.81 17.41
C GLY A 35 -0.71 -0.29 16.40
N ASN A 36 -0.74 1.04 16.22
CA ASN A 36 -1.67 1.68 15.30
C ASN A 36 -1.29 1.43 13.84
N ILE A 37 -2.28 1.13 13.02
CA ILE A 37 -2.13 0.90 11.56
C ILE A 37 -2.87 2.00 10.81
N LEU A 38 -2.23 2.55 9.79
CA LEU A 38 -2.84 3.47 8.83
C LEU A 38 -2.92 2.80 7.46
N GLU A 39 -4.09 2.83 6.84
CA GLU A 39 -4.28 2.59 5.42
C GLU A 39 -4.62 3.91 4.73
N PRO A 40 -3.66 4.54 4.01
CA PRO A 40 -3.80 5.92 3.52
C PRO A 40 -4.58 6.06 2.21
N SER A 41 -5.04 4.96 1.63
CA SER A 41 -5.85 4.89 0.40
C SER A 41 -6.74 3.65 0.47
N ALA A 42 -7.61 3.63 1.49
CA ALA A 42 -8.29 2.41 1.96
C ALA A 42 -9.25 1.79 0.93
N GLY A 43 -9.72 2.58 -0.02
CA GLY A 43 -10.58 2.06 -1.07
C GLY A 43 -11.85 1.43 -0.49
N ASN A 44 -12.11 0.19 -0.88
CA ASN A 44 -13.21 -0.59 -0.34
C ASN A 44 -12.87 -1.38 0.95
N GLY A 45 -11.70 -1.13 1.55
CA GLY A 45 -11.28 -1.75 2.81
C GLY A 45 -10.72 -3.17 2.72
N ASN A 46 -10.43 -3.68 1.53
CA ASN A 46 -9.95 -5.07 1.38
C ASN A 46 -8.66 -5.37 2.15
N ILE A 47 -7.74 -4.41 2.26
CA ILE A 47 -6.52 -4.58 3.07
C ILE A 47 -6.92 -4.73 4.54
N ILE A 48 -7.84 -3.92 5.03
CA ILE A 48 -8.32 -3.98 6.42
C ILE A 48 -9.01 -5.32 6.68
N VAL A 49 -9.86 -5.78 5.76
CA VAL A 49 -10.50 -7.11 5.83
C VAL A 49 -9.44 -8.21 5.97
N ALA A 50 -8.38 -8.18 5.15
CA ALA A 50 -7.29 -9.16 5.24
C ALA A 50 -6.57 -9.11 6.59
N LEU A 51 -6.31 -7.90 7.13
CA LEU A 51 -5.74 -7.72 8.46
C LEU A 51 -6.64 -8.32 9.55
N ARG A 52 -7.95 -8.09 9.49
CA ARG A 52 -8.92 -8.67 10.44
C ARG A 52 -9.01 -10.19 10.32
N ASN A 53 -9.00 -10.73 9.11
CA ASN A 53 -8.99 -12.18 8.86
C ASN A 53 -7.78 -12.87 9.51
N ARG A 54 -6.65 -12.19 9.65
CA ARG A 54 -5.44 -12.68 10.31
C ARG A 54 -5.38 -12.35 11.80
N TRP A 55 -6.53 -11.99 12.40
CA TRP A 55 -6.65 -11.70 13.83
C TRP A 55 -5.71 -10.58 14.32
N ILE A 56 -5.39 -9.64 13.44
CA ILE A 56 -4.56 -8.48 13.80
C ILE A 56 -5.43 -7.52 14.61
N ASN A 57 -5.30 -7.61 15.92
CA ASN A 57 -6.03 -6.77 16.87
C ASN A 57 -5.26 -5.46 17.11
N SER A 58 -5.16 -4.65 16.06
CA SER A 58 -4.57 -3.31 16.09
C SER A 58 -5.66 -2.26 15.90
N ASN A 59 -5.42 -1.05 16.38
CA ASN A 59 -6.27 0.09 16.03
C ASN A 59 -5.96 0.48 14.58
N ILE A 60 -6.95 0.38 13.69
CA ILE A 60 -6.81 0.64 12.26
C ILE A 60 -7.54 1.91 11.88
N THR A 61 -6.79 2.88 11.37
CA THR A 61 -7.33 4.09 10.74
C THR A 61 -7.34 3.90 9.23
N ALA A 62 -8.52 4.02 8.62
CA ALA A 62 -8.71 4.04 7.18
C ALA A 62 -8.85 5.47 6.68
N LEU A 63 -8.06 5.86 5.69
CA LEU A 63 -8.20 7.15 5.02
C LEU A 63 -8.49 6.93 3.54
N ASP A 64 -9.51 7.57 3.00
CA ASP A 64 -9.82 7.57 1.57
C ASP A 64 -10.36 8.93 1.14
N LEU A 65 -10.12 9.29 -0.13
CA LEU A 65 -10.62 10.54 -0.71
C LEU A 65 -12.13 10.49 -1.00
N ARG A 66 -12.71 9.30 -1.14
CA ARG A 66 -14.05 9.07 -1.65
C ARG A 66 -15.05 8.92 -0.52
N GLU A 67 -15.99 9.86 -0.41
CA GLU A 67 -17.08 9.82 0.58
C GLU A 67 -17.96 8.56 0.46
N GLY A 68 -18.13 8.03 -0.75
CA GLY A 68 -18.94 6.83 -0.99
C GLY A 68 -18.45 5.54 -0.33
N GLU A 69 -17.20 5.51 0.14
CA GLU A 69 -16.62 4.33 0.81
C GLU A 69 -16.76 4.39 2.34
N GLU A 70 -17.15 5.51 2.91
CA GLU A 70 -17.16 5.75 4.36
C GLU A 70 -17.91 4.66 5.13
N GLU A 71 -19.14 4.33 4.72
CA GLU A 71 -19.97 3.34 5.40
C GLU A 71 -19.42 1.91 5.28
N THR A 72 -18.70 1.62 4.20
CA THR A 72 -18.02 0.34 4.02
C THR A 72 -16.82 0.24 4.95
N LEU A 73 -16.01 1.30 5.03
CA LEU A 73 -14.82 1.35 5.86
C LEU A 73 -15.14 1.30 7.36
N LYS A 74 -16.23 1.93 7.80
CA LYS A 74 -16.69 1.89 9.20
C LYS A 74 -17.00 0.50 9.74
N ARG A 75 -17.17 -0.49 8.88
CA ARG A 75 -17.43 -1.88 9.29
C ARG A 75 -16.19 -2.59 9.79
N GLU A 76 -15.02 -2.24 9.26
CA GLU A 76 -13.77 -2.95 9.47
C GLU A 76 -12.70 -2.10 10.18
N ALA A 77 -12.70 -0.78 9.97
CA ALA A 77 -11.77 0.14 10.59
C ALA A 77 -12.30 0.66 11.93
N ASP A 78 -11.38 0.98 12.86
CA ASP A 78 -11.72 1.60 14.13
C ASP A 78 -11.94 3.11 13.96
N GLU A 79 -11.30 3.70 12.96
CA GLU A 79 -11.42 5.12 12.61
C GLU A 79 -11.44 5.28 11.09
N VAL A 80 -12.32 6.15 10.59
CA VAL A 80 -12.43 6.46 9.17
C VAL A 80 -12.28 7.96 8.96
N ILE A 81 -11.39 8.34 8.05
CA ILE A 81 -11.12 9.72 7.66
C ILE A 81 -11.39 9.86 6.17
N ILE A 82 -12.33 10.71 5.81
CA ILE A 82 -12.57 11.06 4.41
C ILE A 82 -11.80 12.34 4.09
N GLY A 83 -10.81 12.23 3.22
CA GLY A 83 -9.95 13.37 2.89
C GLY A 83 -8.78 13.01 1.98
N ASN A 84 -8.02 14.05 1.62
CA ASN A 84 -6.83 13.90 0.80
C ASN A 84 -5.62 13.54 1.68
N PHE A 85 -5.09 12.32 1.56
CA PHE A 85 -3.93 11.89 2.33
C PHE A 85 -2.72 12.82 2.19
N LEU A 86 -2.49 13.38 1.00
CA LEU A 86 -1.34 14.26 0.76
C LEU A 86 -1.41 15.59 1.53
N GLU A 87 -2.62 16.01 1.93
CA GLU A 87 -2.88 17.24 2.69
C GLU A 87 -3.14 16.96 4.17
N TRP A 88 -3.38 15.68 4.51
CA TRP A 88 -3.73 15.28 5.86
C TRP A 88 -2.52 15.26 6.80
N THR A 89 -2.75 15.62 8.07
CA THR A 89 -1.75 15.55 9.13
C THR A 89 -2.28 14.65 10.24
N PRO A 90 -1.51 13.62 10.67
CA PRO A 90 -1.93 12.74 11.75
C PRO A 90 -1.92 13.44 13.09
N ASP A 91 -2.85 13.08 13.96
CA ASP A 91 -2.93 13.50 15.37
C ASP A 91 -2.30 12.47 16.34
N LYS A 92 -1.86 11.33 15.80
CA LYS A 92 -1.21 10.23 16.52
C LYS A 92 -0.13 9.57 15.68
N GLU A 93 0.71 8.78 16.33
CA GLU A 93 1.75 7.99 15.66
C GLU A 93 1.19 6.66 15.15
N TYR A 94 1.72 6.20 14.02
CA TYR A 94 1.43 4.91 13.44
C TYR A 94 2.66 4.01 13.42
N ASN A 95 2.46 2.75 13.85
CA ASN A 95 3.51 1.73 13.83
C ASN A 95 3.59 1.03 12.46
N VAL A 96 2.49 1.02 11.73
CA VAL A 96 2.40 0.48 10.37
C VAL A 96 1.64 1.45 9.48
N ILE A 97 2.18 1.71 8.30
CA ILE A 97 1.47 2.35 7.20
C ILE A 97 1.45 1.32 6.06
N ILE A 98 0.26 0.80 5.72
CA ILE A 98 0.11 -0.24 4.70
C ILE A 98 -0.94 0.19 3.68
N GLY A 99 -0.66 0.02 2.38
CA GLY A 99 -1.62 0.44 1.37
C GLY A 99 -1.28 0.03 -0.05
N ASN A 100 -2.21 0.33 -0.95
CA ASN A 100 -2.07 0.26 -2.40
C ASN A 100 -2.41 1.66 -2.96
N PRO A 101 -1.43 2.58 -3.01
CA PRO A 101 -1.69 3.96 -3.41
C PRO A 101 -2.03 4.07 -4.90
N PRO A 102 -2.71 5.14 -5.34
CA PRO A 102 -2.90 5.42 -6.74
C PRO A 102 -1.54 5.51 -7.45
N TYR A 103 -1.32 4.68 -8.48
CA TYR A 103 0.01 4.52 -9.08
C TYR A 103 0.53 5.80 -9.75
N SER A 104 -0.37 6.67 -10.19
CA SER A 104 -0.03 7.99 -10.74
C SER A 104 0.58 8.94 -9.70
N LEU A 105 0.29 8.72 -8.41
CA LEU A 105 0.74 9.54 -7.27
C LEU A 105 1.63 8.73 -6.31
N ALA A 106 2.15 7.57 -6.75
CA ALA A 106 2.87 6.66 -5.87
C ALA A 106 4.08 7.31 -5.20
N LYS A 107 4.80 8.18 -5.91
CA LYS A 107 5.97 8.89 -5.35
C LYS A 107 5.54 9.87 -4.26
N GLU A 108 4.53 10.69 -4.51
CA GLU A 108 3.99 11.69 -3.58
C GLU A 108 3.43 11.00 -2.33
N PHE A 109 2.71 9.88 -2.49
CA PHE A 109 2.25 9.05 -1.37
C PHE A 109 3.41 8.54 -0.53
N MET A 110 4.48 8.03 -1.17
CA MET A 110 5.66 7.55 -0.44
C MET A 110 6.36 8.68 0.31
N GLU A 111 6.56 9.83 -0.31
CA GLU A 111 7.16 11.01 0.35
C GLU A 111 6.33 11.44 1.57
N LYS A 112 4.99 11.43 1.46
CA LYS A 112 4.09 11.71 2.58
C LYS A 112 4.16 10.64 3.67
N CYS A 113 4.24 9.35 3.32
CA CYS A 113 4.43 8.29 4.30
C CYS A 113 5.71 8.50 5.12
N PHE A 114 6.82 8.86 4.46
CA PHE A 114 8.07 9.15 5.17
C PHE A 114 7.99 10.43 6.02
N GLU A 115 7.26 11.45 5.57
CA GLU A 115 7.05 12.69 6.34
C GLU A 115 6.37 12.43 7.69
N ILE A 116 5.35 11.55 7.70
CA ILE A 116 4.55 11.26 8.90
C ILE A 116 5.09 10.07 9.72
N SER A 117 6.17 9.44 9.28
CA SER A 117 6.78 8.27 9.94
C SER A 117 7.83 8.70 10.96
N ASN A 118 8.03 7.82 11.95
CA ASN A 118 9.18 7.87 12.85
C ASN A 118 10.04 6.61 12.72
N GLU A 119 11.06 6.46 13.55
CA GLU A 119 12.00 5.33 13.51
C GLU A 119 11.34 3.96 13.78
N ASN A 120 10.17 3.93 14.44
CA ASN A 120 9.42 2.73 14.77
C ASN A 120 8.33 2.39 13.74
N THR A 121 8.12 3.25 12.76
CA THR A 121 7.10 3.06 11.73
C THR A 121 7.61 2.12 10.63
N VAL A 122 6.80 1.12 10.30
CA VAL A 122 7.01 0.27 9.12
C VAL A 122 6.08 0.74 8.00
N ILE A 123 6.65 1.00 6.83
CA ILE A 123 5.89 1.36 5.64
C ILE A 123 5.85 0.16 4.70
N ILE A 124 4.65 -0.20 4.23
CA ILE A 124 4.39 -1.37 3.38
C ILE A 124 3.47 -0.93 2.24
N MET A 125 3.98 -0.95 1.00
CA MET A 125 3.19 -0.50 -0.15
C MET A 125 3.18 -1.52 -1.28
N LEU A 126 1.98 -1.81 -1.78
CA LEU A 126 1.80 -2.59 -3.01
C LEU A 126 2.00 -1.68 -4.21
N LEU A 127 3.10 -1.87 -4.92
CA LEU A 127 3.45 -1.04 -6.06
C LEU A 127 3.76 -1.91 -7.29
N ARG A 128 3.71 -1.31 -8.47
CA ARG A 128 4.28 -1.95 -9.66
C ARG A 128 5.77 -2.20 -9.42
N THR A 129 6.27 -3.38 -9.73
CA THR A 129 7.69 -3.72 -9.53
C THR A 129 8.61 -2.75 -10.30
N ALA A 130 8.15 -2.22 -11.43
CA ALA A 130 8.82 -1.17 -12.19
C ALA A 130 8.98 0.17 -11.44
N PHE A 131 8.39 0.32 -10.24
CA PHE A 131 8.67 1.48 -9.38
C PHE A 131 10.15 1.56 -8.96
N LEU A 132 10.86 0.43 -8.96
CA LEU A 132 12.32 0.37 -8.72
C LEU A 132 13.14 1.10 -9.78
N GLU A 133 12.66 1.15 -11.02
CA GLU A 133 13.37 1.78 -12.11
C GLU A 133 12.92 3.24 -12.31
N SER A 134 13.72 4.06 -12.80
CA SER A 134 13.56 5.41 -13.34
C SER A 134 14.64 6.35 -12.80
N LYS A 135 15.22 7.10 -13.71
CA LYS A 135 16.19 8.17 -13.36
C LYS A 135 15.59 9.21 -12.38
N SER A 136 14.30 9.51 -12.52
CA SER A 136 13.61 10.49 -11.65
C SER A 136 13.43 10.00 -10.20
N ARG A 137 13.56 8.70 -9.93
CA ARG A 137 13.46 8.11 -8.58
C ARG A 137 14.81 7.73 -7.98
N TYR A 138 15.92 7.99 -8.69
CA TYR A 138 17.24 7.61 -8.20
C TYR A 138 17.54 8.21 -6.82
N GLU A 139 17.33 9.52 -6.64
CA GLU A 139 17.56 10.21 -5.36
C GLU A 139 16.65 9.70 -4.25
N PHE A 140 15.38 9.37 -4.58
CA PHE A 140 14.45 8.73 -3.64
C PHE A 140 15.03 7.42 -3.09
N TRP A 141 15.57 6.56 -3.96
CA TRP A 141 16.14 5.28 -3.55
C TRP A 141 17.44 5.41 -2.75
N GLN A 142 18.23 6.45 -3.01
CA GLN A 142 19.42 6.74 -2.19
C GLN A 142 19.04 7.17 -0.77
N LYS A 143 17.95 7.93 -0.65
CA LYS A 143 17.46 8.43 0.64
C LYS A 143 16.67 7.37 1.44
N HIS A 144 15.95 6.49 0.76
CA HIS A 144 15.03 5.54 1.35
C HIS A 144 15.28 4.11 0.85
N PRO A 145 16.38 3.45 1.29
CA PRO A 145 16.67 2.09 0.90
C PRO A 145 15.62 1.11 1.45
N LEU A 146 15.24 0.11 0.64
CA LEU A 146 14.29 -0.93 1.04
C LEU A 146 14.89 -1.86 2.09
N SER A 147 14.04 -2.32 3.03
CA SER A 147 14.32 -3.45 3.90
C SER A 147 13.83 -4.77 3.31
N GLY A 148 12.77 -4.74 2.51
CA GLY A 148 12.20 -5.94 1.90
C GLY A 148 11.48 -5.66 0.58
N LEU A 149 11.56 -6.62 -0.34
CA LEU A 149 10.82 -6.65 -1.59
C LEU A 149 10.18 -8.04 -1.76
N TYR A 150 8.85 -8.09 -1.66
CA TYR A 150 8.09 -9.33 -1.80
C TYR A 150 7.38 -9.33 -3.15
N VAL A 151 7.98 -10.02 -4.11
CA VAL A 151 7.50 -10.07 -5.50
C VAL A 151 6.35 -11.06 -5.60
N LEU A 152 5.20 -10.62 -6.11
CA LEU A 152 4.06 -11.52 -6.32
C LEU A 152 4.36 -12.49 -7.46
N SER A 153 4.38 -13.81 -7.17
CA SER A 153 4.56 -14.86 -8.17
C SER A 153 3.38 -14.92 -9.15
N LYS A 154 2.18 -14.58 -8.67
CA LYS A 154 0.96 -14.49 -9.46
C LYS A 154 0.54 -13.02 -9.60
N ARG A 155 0.31 -12.57 -10.84
CA ARG A 155 -0.19 -11.21 -11.08
C ARG A 155 -1.60 -11.06 -10.53
N PRO A 156 -1.89 -10.01 -9.74
CA PRO A 156 -3.22 -9.77 -9.21
C PRO A 156 -4.21 -9.40 -10.32
N SER A 157 -5.49 -9.71 -10.08
CA SER A 157 -6.59 -9.23 -10.89
C SER A 157 -7.35 -8.16 -10.13
N PHE A 158 -7.10 -6.90 -10.44
CA PHE A 158 -7.79 -5.77 -9.79
C PHE A 158 -9.18 -5.50 -10.36
N THR A 159 -9.51 -6.05 -11.52
CA THR A 159 -10.78 -5.81 -12.22
C THR A 159 -11.74 -6.99 -12.16
N GLY A 160 -11.27 -8.12 -11.60
CA GLY A 160 -12.01 -9.40 -11.63
C GLY A 160 -12.01 -10.10 -13.01
N HIS A 161 -11.48 -9.46 -14.05
CA HIS A 161 -11.39 -10.02 -15.40
C HIS A 161 -9.95 -10.03 -15.88
N GLY A 162 -9.33 -11.23 -15.86
CA GLY A 162 -7.95 -11.41 -16.29
C GLY A 162 -6.91 -10.90 -15.30
N THR A 163 -5.63 -11.13 -15.58
CA THR A 163 -4.50 -10.63 -14.79
C THR A 163 -3.97 -9.34 -15.39
N ASP A 164 -3.46 -8.41 -14.57
CA ASP A 164 -2.77 -7.23 -15.07
C ASP A 164 -1.52 -7.63 -15.89
N ALA A 165 -1.19 -6.82 -16.89
CA ALA A 165 0.00 -7.02 -17.72
C ALA A 165 1.30 -6.72 -16.95
N THR A 166 1.22 -6.05 -15.82
CA THR A 166 2.33 -5.55 -15.02
C THR A 166 2.58 -6.45 -13.80
N SER A 167 3.85 -6.59 -13.41
CA SER A 167 4.22 -7.24 -12.15
C SER A 167 4.07 -6.29 -10.96
N TYR A 168 3.73 -6.85 -9.82
CA TYR A 168 3.55 -6.13 -8.57
C TYR A 168 4.39 -6.75 -7.47
N SER A 169 4.77 -5.91 -6.51
CA SER A 169 5.51 -6.32 -5.32
C SER A 169 5.05 -5.51 -4.12
N TRP A 170 5.13 -6.11 -2.95
CA TRP A 170 5.09 -5.38 -1.70
C TRP A 170 6.47 -4.82 -1.40
N PHE A 171 6.54 -3.53 -1.24
CA PHE A 171 7.73 -2.78 -0.87
C PHE A 171 7.69 -2.51 0.62
N VAL A 172 8.74 -2.87 1.35
CA VAL A 172 8.79 -2.73 2.81
C VAL A 172 9.96 -1.85 3.21
N TRP A 173 9.69 -0.85 4.03
CA TRP A 173 10.68 -0.04 4.73
C TRP A 173 10.50 -0.27 6.23
N ASP A 174 11.45 -0.94 6.85
CA ASP A 174 11.44 -1.33 8.25
C ASP A 174 12.78 -0.99 8.88
N ASN A 175 12.86 0.14 9.57
CA ASN A 175 14.09 0.61 10.19
C ASN A 175 14.51 -0.22 11.42
N ARG A 176 13.68 -1.14 11.89
CA ARG A 176 14.00 -2.05 13.00
C ARG A 176 14.95 -3.17 12.60
N THR A 177 15.21 -3.32 11.32
CA THR A 177 16.11 -4.34 10.78
C THR A 177 17.13 -3.73 9.83
N ASN A 178 18.38 -4.24 9.90
CA ASN A 178 19.43 -3.91 8.94
C ASN A 178 19.47 -4.90 7.76
N LYS A 179 18.54 -5.85 7.71
CA LYS A 179 18.49 -6.85 6.64
C LYS A 179 17.75 -6.27 5.45
N GLN A 180 18.23 -6.62 4.27
CA GLN A 180 17.50 -6.43 3.02
C GLN A 180 17.10 -7.81 2.50
N GLU A 181 15.82 -8.01 2.27
CA GLU A 181 15.27 -9.28 1.81
C GLU A 181 14.57 -9.11 0.46
N ILE A 182 14.83 -10.02 -0.47
CA ILE A 182 14.04 -10.18 -1.69
C ILE A 182 13.42 -11.57 -1.67
N LYS A 183 12.11 -11.64 -1.79
CA LYS A 183 11.36 -12.89 -1.76
C LYS A 183 10.30 -12.92 -2.86
N VAL A 184 10.10 -14.07 -3.47
CA VAL A 184 8.97 -14.33 -4.38
C VAL A 184 7.90 -15.06 -3.58
N ILE A 185 6.69 -14.53 -3.55
CA ILE A 185 5.56 -15.03 -2.76
C ILE A 185 4.32 -15.27 -3.59
#